data_037de7fa077a3d0126742e004d038211
#
_entry.id   037de7fa077a3d0126742e004d038211
#
_cell.length_a   1.000
_cell.length_b   1.000
_cell.length_c   1.000
_cell.angle_alpha   90.00
_cell.angle_beta   90.00
_cell.angle_gamma   90.00
#
_symmetry.space_group_name_H-M   'P 1'
#
loop_
_entity.id
_entity.type
_entity.pdbx_description
1 polymer ?
#
loop_
_entity_poly.entity_id
_entity_poly.type
_entity_poly.pdbx_seq_one_letter_code
_entity_poly.pdbx_strand_id
1 'polypeptide(L)'
;MRSIVKRILVTCAATTALALLLTMVLCALGNAMAPKWQVEPFTDHITLTTTNTAIQAVDPATGAVLKTPQEGAYRTKETHITVALDGGKTVNAIVREPLDAPADRPACLFLHGSGTGKSSEAFGDVANAMASAGITTLVPDKRLDNYTMLHRDYVSSAHDYAKSLEILRKWPGVSRSETGIYAESEGTWIATVLTQQHPDLAFAILTSPPVVSGRQQMTLAAT
;
A
#
# COMPACT_ATOMS: atom_id res chain seq x y z
N MET A 1 58.13 23.08 3.27
CA MET A 1 56.78 23.01 2.72
C MET A 1 56.45 21.66 2.07
N ARG A 2 57.21 21.15 1.10
CA ARG A 2 56.93 19.83 0.44
C ARG A 2 56.86 18.62 1.38
N SER A 3 57.68 18.55 2.44
CA SER A 3 57.70 17.44 3.41
C SER A 3 56.44 17.39 4.29
N ILE A 4 55.92 18.54 4.69
CA ILE A 4 54.69 18.63 5.53
C ILE A 4 53.46 18.21 4.71
N VAL A 5 53.33 18.70 3.48
CA VAL A 5 52.22 18.33 2.58
C VAL A 5 52.22 16.82 2.30
N LYS A 6 53.41 16.22 2.07
CA LYS A 6 53.50 14.77 1.86
C LYS A 6 53.08 13.97 3.10
N ARG A 7 53.43 14.43 4.31
CA ARG A 7 52.99 13.78 5.56
C ARG A 7 51.47 13.89 5.74
N ILE A 8 50.90 15.06 5.49
CA ILE A 8 49.44 15.25 5.58
C ILE A 8 48.71 14.33 4.59
N LEU A 9 49.14 14.27 3.33
CA LEU A 9 48.53 13.39 2.33
C LEU A 9 48.59 11.91 2.70
N VAL A 10 49.77 11.45 3.23
CA VAL A 10 49.90 10.06 3.68
C VAL A 10 49.00 9.76 4.88
N THR A 11 48.89 10.69 5.84
CA THR A 11 48.02 10.51 7.01
C THR A 11 46.57 10.49 6.58
N CYS A 12 46.13 11.40 5.70
CA CYS A 12 44.77 11.40 5.19
C CYS A 12 44.41 10.09 4.43
N ALA A 13 45.33 9.62 3.57
CA ALA A 13 45.16 8.37 2.85
C ALA A 13 45.07 7.16 3.80
N ALA A 14 45.89 7.12 4.83
CA ALA A 14 45.89 6.04 5.83
C ALA A 14 44.59 6.04 6.68
N THR A 15 44.12 7.23 7.09
CA THR A 15 42.85 7.34 7.86
C THR A 15 41.65 6.97 7.02
N THR A 16 41.64 7.36 5.73
CA THR A 16 40.56 6.97 4.82
C THR A 16 40.52 5.46 4.57
N ALA A 17 41.69 4.84 4.36
CA ALA A 17 41.81 3.39 4.17
C ALA A 17 41.38 2.63 5.42
N LEU A 18 41.76 3.10 6.61
CA LEU A 18 41.34 2.50 7.88
C LEU A 18 39.83 2.62 8.10
N ALA A 19 39.23 3.76 7.78
CA ALA A 19 37.76 3.97 7.89
C ALA A 19 37.01 3.02 6.94
N LEU A 20 37.45 2.88 5.69
CA LEU A 20 36.89 1.94 4.73
C LEU A 20 36.98 0.48 5.20
N LEU A 21 38.17 0.09 5.72
CA LEU A 21 38.36 -1.24 6.26
C LEU A 21 37.42 -1.53 7.45
N LEU A 22 37.31 -0.56 8.36
CA LEU A 22 36.43 -0.66 9.52
C LEU A 22 34.94 -0.81 9.08
N THR A 23 34.51 -0.03 8.09
CA THR A 23 33.17 -0.13 7.52
C THR A 23 32.93 -1.50 6.90
N MET A 24 33.89 -2.02 6.13
CA MET A 24 33.78 -3.36 5.55
C MET A 24 33.70 -4.46 6.62
N VAL A 25 34.49 -4.36 7.68
CA VAL A 25 34.46 -5.31 8.80
C VAL A 25 33.13 -5.23 9.53
N LEU A 26 32.62 -4.03 9.80
CA LEU A 26 31.30 -3.85 10.45
C LEU A 26 30.16 -4.40 9.59
N CYS A 27 30.19 -4.16 8.27
CA CYS A 27 29.21 -4.75 7.35
C CYS A 27 29.31 -6.29 7.32
N ALA A 28 30.53 -6.85 7.30
CA ALA A 28 30.71 -8.30 7.31
C ALA A 28 30.25 -8.93 8.63
N LEU A 29 30.53 -8.28 9.77
CA LEU A 29 30.04 -8.71 11.08
C LEU A 29 28.52 -8.58 11.19
N GLY A 30 27.94 -7.48 10.70
CA GLY A 30 26.50 -7.29 10.64
C GLY A 30 25.80 -8.40 9.83
N ASN A 31 26.33 -8.74 8.65
CA ASN A 31 25.82 -9.84 7.84
C ASN A 31 26.01 -11.22 8.49
N ALA A 32 27.11 -11.43 9.24
CA ALA A 32 27.37 -12.69 9.93
C ALA A 32 26.50 -12.87 11.18
N MET A 33 26.12 -11.76 11.84
CA MET A 33 25.26 -11.73 13.02
C MET A 33 23.77 -11.54 12.69
N ALA A 34 23.45 -11.20 11.43
CA ALA A 34 22.06 -11.13 10.99
C ALA A 34 21.42 -12.51 11.22
N PRO A 35 20.26 -12.59 11.89
CA PRO A 35 19.56 -13.85 12.05
C PRO A 35 19.32 -14.42 10.65
N LYS A 36 19.90 -15.57 10.36
CA LYS A 36 19.58 -16.33 9.16
C LYS A 36 18.16 -16.81 9.35
N TRP A 37 17.20 -16.03 8.86
CA TRP A 37 15.83 -16.48 8.77
C TRP A 37 15.83 -17.68 7.83
N GLN A 38 15.88 -18.88 8.39
CA GLN A 38 15.43 -20.06 7.68
C GLN A 38 13.90 -19.86 7.56
N VAL A 39 13.49 -19.30 6.43
CA VAL A 39 12.12 -19.47 5.98
C VAL A 39 12.02 -20.98 5.74
N GLU A 40 11.51 -21.74 6.71
CA GLU A 40 11.06 -23.08 6.45
C GLU A 40 10.12 -22.98 5.25
N PRO A 41 10.40 -23.70 4.16
CA PRO A 41 9.48 -23.67 3.03
C PRO A 41 8.12 -24.07 3.60
N PHE A 42 7.12 -23.25 3.37
CA PHE A 42 5.74 -23.51 3.75
C PHE A 42 5.34 -24.76 2.97
N THR A 43 5.53 -25.92 3.57
CA THR A 43 5.33 -27.23 2.94
C THR A 43 3.89 -27.71 3.01
N ASP A 44 2.98 -26.93 3.57
CA ASP A 44 1.56 -27.18 3.49
C ASP A 44 1.05 -26.74 2.11
N HIS A 45 1.14 -27.66 1.24
CA HIS A 45 0.45 -27.91 -0.03
C HIS A 45 -0.56 -26.86 -0.53
N ILE A 46 -0.08 -25.67 -0.85
CA ILE A 46 -0.76 -24.86 -1.87
C ILE A 46 -0.20 -25.33 -3.21
N THR A 47 -0.80 -26.32 -3.81
CA THR A 47 -0.54 -26.66 -5.20
C THR A 47 -1.21 -25.59 -6.04
N LEU A 48 -0.47 -24.53 -6.39
CA LEU A 48 -0.90 -23.61 -7.44
C LEU A 48 -0.84 -24.38 -8.78
N THR A 49 -1.93 -25.06 -9.09
CA THR A 49 -2.10 -25.63 -10.41
C THR A 49 -2.43 -24.47 -11.34
N THR A 50 -1.42 -23.88 -11.95
CA THR A 50 -1.59 -22.95 -13.08
C THR A 50 -2.02 -23.75 -14.31
N THR A 51 -3.26 -24.18 -14.35
CA THR A 51 -3.93 -24.40 -15.61
C THR A 51 -4.44 -23.03 -16.09
N ASN A 52 -4.48 -22.78 -17.39
CA ASN A 52 -5.03 -21.56 -18.03
C ASN A 52 -6.53 -21.32 -17.71
N THR A 53 -6.99 -21.69 -16.55
CA THR A 53 -8.33 -21.48 -16.04
C THR A 53 -8.30 -20.26 -15.13
N ALA A 54 -9.22 -19.34 -15.39
CA ALA A 54 -9.45 -18.19 -14.53
C ALA A 54 -9.47 -18.62 -13.05
N ILE A 55 -8.77 -17.89 -12.21
CA ILE A 55 -8.81 -18.09 -10.76
C ILE A 55 -10.28 -17.93 -10.34
N GLN A 56 -10.89 -19.02 -9.88
CA GLN A 56 -12.25 -18.98 -9.40
C GLN A 56 -12.23 -18.74 -7.89
N ALA A 57 -12.92 -17.70 -7.46
CA ALA A 57 -13.21 -17.51 -6.06
C ALA A 57 -14.22 -18.57 -5.62
N VAL A 58 -13.89 -19.28 -4.55
CA VAL A 58 -14.75 -20.36 -4.01
C VAL A 58 -15.16 -19.95 -2.59
N ASP A 59 -16.42 -20.08 -2.27
CA ASP A 59 -16.92 -19.95 -0.91
C ASP A 59 -16.29 -21.05 -0.04
N PRO A 60 -15.46 -20.72 0.97
CA PRO A 60 -14.75 -21.71 1.77
C PRO A 60 -15.70 -22.56 2.61
N ALA A 61 -16.92 -22.11 2.90
CA ALA A 61 -17.89 -22.85 3.71
C ALA A 61 -18.69 -23.87 2.87
N THR A 62 -18.97 -23.58 1.61
CA THR A 62 -19.86 -24.36 0.76
C THR A 62 -19.14 -25.05 -0.41
N GLY A 63 -17.94 -24.62 -0.76
CA GLY A 63 -17.22 -25.04 -1.96
C GLY A 63 -17.85 -24.54 -3.27
N ALA A 64 -18.87 -23.67 -3.19
CA ALA A 64 -19.54 -23.13 -4.35
C ALA A 64 -18.65 -22.10 -5.05
N VAL A 65 -18.59 -22.15 -6.38
CA VAL A 65 -17.92 -21.12 -7.17
C VAL A 65 -18.71 -19.82 -7.06
N LEU A 66 -18.07 -18.80 -6.48
CA LEU A 66 -18.62 -17.46 -6.43
C LEU A 66 -18.61 -16.87 -7.86
N LYS A 67 -19.67 -16.14 -8.21
CA LYS A 67 -19.69 -15.40 -9.47
C LYS A 67 -18.55 -14.40 -9.44
N THR A 68 -17.52 -14.63 -10.24
CA THR A 68 -16.42 -13.68 -10.39
C THR A 68 -16.94 -12.53 -11.27
N PRO A 69 -16.85 -11.27 -10.83
CA PRO A 69 -17.08 -10.14 -11.71
C PRO A 69 -16.19 -10.27 -12.95
N GLN A 70 -16.74 -10.09 -14.12
CA GLN A 70 -15.96 -10.15 -15.36
C GLN A 70 -15.32 -8.78 -15.59
N GLU A 71 -13.99 -8.75 -15.62
CA GLU A 71 -13.26 -7.58 -16.10
C GLU A 71 -13.73 -7.21 -17.51
N GLY A 72 -13.94 -5.92 -17.76
CA GLY A 72 -14.39 -5.43 -19.06
C GLY A 72 -15.90 -5.58 -19.32
N ALA A 73 -16.70 -6.01 -18.33
CA ALA A 73 -18.17 -6.08 -18.47
C ALA A 73 -18.80 -4.69 -18.65
N TYR A 74 -18.20 -3.65 -18.06
CA TYR A 74 -18.68 -2.28 -18.15
C TYR A 74 -17.62 -1.34 -18.73
N ARG A 75 -18.08 -0.36 -19.50
CA ARG A 75 -17.28 0.82 -19.82
C ARG A 75 -17.09 1.64 -18.54
N THR A 76 -15.97 2.31 -18.40
CA THR A 76 -15.68 3.11 -17.21
C THR A 76 -15.65 4.59 -17.54
N LYS A 77 -16.00 5.41 -16.53
CA LYS A 77 -15.83 6.85 -16.56
C LYS A 77 -14.89 7.25 -15.43
N GLU A 78 -13.93 8.08 -15.74
CA GLU A 78 -13.01 8.67 -14.79
C GLU A 78 -13.44 10.10 -14.45
N THR A 79 -13.48 10.43 -13.16
CA THR A 79 -13.83 11.77 -12.67
C THR A 79 -12.78 12.21 -11.67
N HIS A 80 -12.09 13.31 -11.99
CA HIS A 80 -11.13 13.94 -11.09
C HIS A 80 -11.84 14.81 -10.09
N ILE A 81 -11.52 14.64 -8.82
CA ILE A 81 -12.09 15.41 -7.71
C ILE A 81 -10.99 15.90 -6.76
N THR A 82 -11.36 16.84 -5.91
CA THR A 82 -10.53 17.31 -4.79
C THR A 82 -11.21 16.94 -3.49
N VAL A 83 -10.47 16.28 -2.60
CA VAL A 83 -10.92 15.91 -1.26
C VAL A 83 -10.44 16.96 -0.28
N ALA A 84 -11.36 17.59 0.43
CA ALA A 84 -11.04 18.51 1.51
C ALA A 84 -10.62 17.75 2.76
N LEU A 85 -9.48 18.12 3.32
CA LEU A 85 -8.92 17.59 4.56
C LEU A 85 -8.97 18.66 5.66
N ASP A 86 -8.64 18.26 6.88
CA ASP A 86 -8.59 19.19 7.98
C ASP A 86 -7.45 20.22 7.83
N GLY A 87 -7.62 21.37 8.46
CA GLY A 87 -6.66 22.48 8.39
C GLY A 87 -6.63 23.18 7.02
N GLY A 88 -7.72 23.10 6.24
CA GLY A 88 -7.81 23.74 4.93
C GLY A 88 -6.94 23.10 3.84
N LYS A 89 -6.45 21.90 4.09
CA LYS A 89 -5.67 21.12 3.13
C LYS A 89 -6.57 20.39 2.14
N THR A 90 -6.02 19.99 1.03
CA THR A 90 -6.72 19.19 0.01
C THR A 90 -5.78 18.17 -0.60
N VAL A 91 -6.35 17.08 -1.10
CA VAL A 91 -5.67 16.12 -1.97
C VAL A 91 -6.50 15.88 -3.22
N ASN A 92 -5.85 15.58 -4.33
CA ASN A 92 -6.57 15.14 -5.52
C ASN A 92 -6.97 13.68 -5.38
N ALA A 93 -8.04 13.31 -6.08
CA ALA A 93 -8.48 11.92 -6.14
C ALA A 93 -9.15 11.65 -7.49
N ILE A 94 -9.17 10.37 -7.86
CA ILE A 94 -9.85 9.90 -9.05
C ILE A 94 -10.93 8.90 -8.66
N VAL A 95 -12.15 9.18 -9.07
CA VAL A 95 -13.24 8.21 -9.03
C VAL A 95 -13.34 7.54 -10.39
N ARG A 96 -13.35 6.21 -10.40
CA ARG A 96 -13.69 5.43 -11.60
C ARG A 96 -14.99 4.70 -11.36
N GLU A 97 -15.95 4.96 -12.20
CA GLU A 97 -17.29 4.38 -12.08
C GLU A 97 -17.66 3.57 -13.33
N PRO A 98 -18.33 2.42 -13.15
CA PRO A 98 -18.86 1.68 -14.28
C PRO A 98 -20.04 2.43 -14.88
N LEU A 99 -20.04 2.56 -16.20
CA LEU A 99 -21.18 3.10 -16.94
C LEU A 99 -22.23 1.99 -17.16
N ASP A 100 -23.50 2.37 -17.10
CA ASP A 100 -24.62 1.47 -17.34
C ASP A 100 -24.72 0.29 -16.35
N ALA A 101 -23.98 0.36 -15.23
CA ALA A 101 -24.10 -0.61 -14.15
C ALA A 101 -25.33 -0.34 -13.27
N PRO A 102 -25.91 -1.39 -12.62
CA PRO A 102 -26.99 -1.21 -11.69
C PRO A 102 -26.67 -0.22 -10.56
N ALA A 103 -27.71 0.41 -10.01
CA ALA A 103 -27.61 1.14 -8.75
C ALA A 103 -27.32 0.17 -7.58
N ASP A 104 -26.94 0.70 -6.43
CA ASP A 104 -26.53 -0.08 -5.24
C ASP A 104 -25.34 -1.02 -5.52
N ARG A 105 -24.39 -0.54 -6.29
CA ARG A 105 -23.16 -1.28 -6.62
C ARG A 105 -22.08 -1.15 -5.55
N PRO A 106 -21.24 -2.17 -5.41
CA PRO A 106 -20.13 -2.12 -4.47
C PRO A 106 -19.13 -1.02 -4.81
N ALA A 107 -18.39 -0.58 -3.80
CA ALA A 107 -17.33 0.42 -3.98
C ALA A 107 -16.09 0.10 -3.17
N CYS A 108 -14.93 0.59 -3.65
CA CYS A 108 -13.64 0.33 -3.06
C CYS A 108 -12.81 1.61 -2.96
N LEU A 109 -12.38 1.96 -1.75
CA LEU A 109 -11.41 3.02 -1.48
C LEU A 109 -10.01 2.44 -1.45
N PHE A 110 -9.07 3.08 -2.14
CA PHE A 110 -7.66 2.66 -2.18
C PHE A 110 -6.81 3.43 -1.15
N LEU A 111 -6.01 2.69 -0.39
CA LEU A 111 -5.07 3.21 0.60
C LEU A 111 -3.65 2.96 0.13
N HIS A 112 -2.89 4.04 0.01
CA HIS A 112 -1.56 4.06 -0.59
C HIS A 112 -0.50 3.43 0.32
N GLY A 113 0.43 2.69 -0.27
CA GLY A 113 1.66 2.24 0.38
C GLY A 113 2.64 3.38 0.73
N SER A 114 3.89 3.07 0.99
CA SER A 114 4.92 4.05 1.41
C SER A 114 5.40 5.01 0.31
N GLY A 115 4.98 4.81 -0.93
CA GLY A 115 5.32 5.69 -2.04
C GLY A 115 4.85 7.13 -1.83
N THR A 116 5.56 8.07 -2.44
CA THR A 116 5.28 9.51 -2.41
C THR A 116 4.76 10.04 -3.75
N GLY A 117 4.60 9.18 -4.74
CA GLY A 117 3.98 9.52 -6.02
C GLY A 117 2.47 9.70 -5.91
N LYS A 118 1.85 10.06 -7.03
CA LYS A 118 0.39 10.17 -7.09
C LYS A 118 -0.25 8.77 -7.02
N SER A 119 -1.10 8.57 -6.05
CA SER A 119 -1.81 7.31 -5.86
C SER A 119 -2.69 6.95 -7.05
N SER A 120 -3.26 7.95 -7.71
CA SER A 120 -4.06 7.77 -8.92
C SER A 120 -3.28 7.05 -10.04
N GLU A 121 -2.00 7.32 -10.17
CA GLU A 121 -1.12 6.68 -11.16
C GLU A 121 -0.70 5.28 -10.69
N ALA A 122 -0.44 5.11 -9.39
CA ALA A 122 0.04 3.84 -8.82
C ALA A 122 -1.01 2.71 -8.89
N PHE A 123 -2.30 3.04 -8.76
CA PHE A 123 -3.38 2.05 -8.74
C PHE A 123 -4.25 2.05 -10.02
N GLY A 124 -3.84 2.80 -11.06
CA GLY A 124 -4.68 3.03 -12.24
C GLY A 124 -5.24 1.74 -12.84
N ASP A 125 -4.41 0.74 -13.05
CA ASP A 125 -4.82 -0.52 -13.69
C ASP A 125 -5.78 -1.31 -12.80
N VAL A 126 -5.46 -1.49 -11.51
CA VAL A 126 -6.30 -2.26 -10.58
C VAL A 126 -7.64 -1.57 -10.35
N ALA A 127 -7.62 -0.25 -10.15
CA ALA A 127 -8.84 0.53 -9.96
C ALA A 127 -9.73 0.53 -11.20
N ASN A 128 -9.14 0.59 -12.39
CA ASN A 128 -9.88 0.49 -13.65
C ASN A 128 -10.44 -0.92 -13.89
N ALA A 129 -9.67 -1.96 -13.60
CA ALA A 129 -10.13 -3.35 -13.68
C ALA A 129 -11.34 -3.58 -12.76
N MET A 130 -11.29 -3.12 -11.50
CA MET A 130 -12.43 -3.18 -10.59
C MET A 130 -13.63 -2.38 -11.11
N ALA A 131 -13.41 -1.18 -11.65
CA ALA A 131 -14.49 -0.37 -12.20
C ALA A 131 -15.13 -1.06 -13.42
N SER A 132 -14.34 -1.65 -14.31
CA SER A 132 -14.83 -2.41 -15.46
C SER A 132 -15.57 -3.69 -15.08
N ALA A 133 -15.35 -4.18 -13.86
CA ALA A 133 -16.07 -5.31 -13.28
C ALA A 133 -17.35 -4.89 -12.48
N GLY A 134 -17.69 -3.60 -12.44
CA GLY A 134 -18.90 -3.09 -11.80
C GLY A 134 -18.72 -2.49 -10.41
N ILE A 135 -17.50 -2.28 -9.95
CA ILE A 135 -17.17 -1.74 -8.61
C ILE A 135 -16.71 -0.28 -8.75
N THR A 136 -17.42 0.66 -8.14
CA THR A 136 -16.95 2.05 -8.13
C THR A 136 -15.68 2.17 -7.28
N THR A 137 -14.63 2.78 -7.81
CA THR A 137 -13.36 2.95 -7.10
C THR A 137 -13.05 4.41 -6.84
N LEU A 138 -12.41 4.71 -5.71
CA LEU A 138 -11.86 6.02 -5.39
C LEU A 138 -10.40 5.87 -4.97
N VAL A 139 -9.52 6.55 -5.68
CA VAL A 139 -8.08 6.55 -5.42
C VAL A 139 -7.66 7.98 -5.06
N PRO A 140 -7.53 8.33 -3.78
CA PRO A 140 -7.01 9.64 -3.37
C PRO A 140 -5.49 9.66 -3.36
N ASP A 141 -4.89 10.82 -3.61
CA ASP A 141 -3.48 11.04 -3.33
C ASP A 141 -3.24 11.03 -1.82
N LYS A 142 -2.07 10.56 -1.40
CA LYS A 142 -1.64 10.64 -0.01
C LYS A 142 -1.25 12.07 0.33
N ARG A 143 -1.66 12.57 1.51
CA ARG A 143 -1.10 13.81 2.04
C ARG A 143 0.35 13.60 2.44
N LEU A 144 1.24 14.44 1.94
CA LEU A 144 2.69 14.34 2.17
C LEU A 144 3.25 15.39 3.13
N ASP A 145 2.40 16.23 3.73
CA ASP A 145 2.83 17.20 4.73
C ASP A 145 3.47 16.48 5.93
N ASN A 146 4.73 16.79 6.19
CA ASN A 146 5.53 16.16 7.25
C ASN A 146 5.71 14.63 7.10
N TYR A 147 5.42 14.06 5.94
CA TYR A 147 5.62 12.64 5.68
C TYR A 147 7.09 12.37 5.32
N THR A 148 7.76 11.58 6.13
CA THR A 148 9.16 11.17 5.91
C THR A 148 9.34 9.70 6.27
N MET A 149 10.50 9.12 5.97
CA MET A 149 10.83 7.75 6.42
C MET A 149 10.73 7.56 7.94
N LEU A 150 11.00 8.62 8.72
CA LEU A 150 11.03 8.57 10.18
C LEU A 150 9.79 9.16 10.84
N HIS A 151 8.92 9.82 10.07
CA HIS A 151 7.71 10.44 10.59
C HIS A 151 6.51 10.02 9.76
N ARG A 152 5.73 9.10 10.30
CA ARG A 152 4.54 8.52 9.68
C ARG A 152 3.43 8.43 10.70
N ASP A 153 2.41 9.23 10.52
CA ASP A 153 1.23 9.26 11.39
C ASP A 153 0.08 8.51 10.71
N TYR A 154 -0.06 7.23 11.04
CA TYR A 154 -1.10 6.38 10.47
C TYR A 154 -2.50 6.75 10.96
N VAL A 155 -2.61 7.34 12.15
CA VAL A 155 -3.91 7.79 12.69
C VAL A 155 -4.41 8.99 11.91
N SER A 156 -3.57 10.01 11.72
CA SER A 156 -3.90 11.17 10.87
C SER A 156 -4.16 10.74 9.42
N SER A 157 -3.38 9.81 8.89
CA SER A 157 -3.61 9.29 7.55
C SER A 157 -4.96 8.58 7.43
N ALA A 158 -5.33 7.74 8.40
CA ALA A 158 -6.64 7.09 8.42
C ALA A 158 -7.79 8.11 8.48
N HIS A 159 -7.61 9.19 9.23
CA HIS A 159 -8.59 10.28 9.28
C HIS A 159 -8.76 10.97 7.92
N ASP A 160 -7.67 11.21 7.20
CA ASP A 160 -7.72 11.76 5.84
C ASP A 160 -8.44 10.81 4.88
N TYR A 161 -8.14 9.49 4.94
CA TYR A 161 -8.83 8.48 4.13
C TYR A 161 -10.31 8.34 4.50
N ALA A 162 -10.68 8.57 5.77
CA ALA A 162 -12.08 8.58 6.18
C ALA A 162 -12.90 9.67 5.46
N LYS A 163 -12.30 10.84 5.16
CA LYS A 163 -12.95 11.89 4.36
C LYS A 163 -13.24 11.38 2.93
N SER A 164 -12.29 10.68 2.33
CA SER A 164 -12.45 10.06 1.02
C SER A 164 -13.50 8.95 1.04
N LEU A 165 -13.54 8.15 2.10
CA LEU A 165 -14.53 7.08 2.30
C LEU A 165 -15.96 7.66 2.33
N GLU A 166 -16.17 8.76 3.04
CA GLU A 166 -17.50 9.40 3.11
C GLU A 166 -17.93 9.99 1.76
N ILE A 167 -16.98 10.48 0.94
CA ILE A 167 -17.29 10.90 -0.43
C ILE A 167 -17.71 9.70 -1.27
N LEU A 168 -16.95 8.61 -1.21
CA LEU A 168 -17.26 7.38 -1.97
C LEU A 168 -18.62 6.79 -1.59
N ARG A 169 -18.91 6.72 -0.30
CA ARG A 169 -20.19 6.23 0.22
C ARG A 169 -21.41 7.06 -0.18
N LYS A 170 -21.20 8.32 -0.55
CA LYS A 170 -22.24 9.24 -1.05
C LYS A 170 -22.22 9.35 -2.56
N TRP A 171 -21.31 8.64 -3.25
CA TRP A 171 -21.23 8.70 -4.70
C TRP A 171 -22.47 8.09 -5.34
N PRO A 172 -22.99 8.71 -6.41
CA PRO A 172 -24.22 8.22 -7.05
C PRO A 172 -24.15 6.74 -7.45
N GLY A 173 -25.14 5.96 -7.06
CA GLY A 173 -25.25 4.54 -7.36
C GLY A 173 -24.33 3.62 -6.56
N VAL A 174 -23.63 4.11 -5.54
CA VAL A 174 -22.84 3.32 -4.61
C VAL A 174 -23.68 2.80 -3.46
N SER A 175 -23.54 1.52 -3.13
CA SER A 175 -24.10 0.92 -1.92
C SER A 175 -23.19 1.18 -0.74
N ARG A 176 -23.69 1.92 0.26
CA ARG A 176 -22.92 2.18 1.49
C ARG A 176 -22.57 0.88 2.23
N SER A 177 -23.48 -0.08 2.25
CA SER A 177 -23.28 -1.37 2.92
C SER A 177 -22.35 -2.32 2.17
N GLU A 178 -22.02 -2.04 0.91
CA GLU A 178 -21.09 -2.82 0.09
C GLU A 178 -19.80 -2.05 -0.22
N THR A 179 -19.48 -1.05 0.61
CA THR A 179 -18.26 -0.26 0.47
C THR A 179 -17.14 -0.87 1.31
N GLY A 180 -16.01 -1.10 0.69
CA GLY A 180 -14.80 -1.64 1.33
C GLY A 180 -13.55 -0.86 0.96
N ILE A 181 -12.40 -1.43 1.32
CA ILE A 181 -11.09 -0.83 1.09
C ILE A 181 -10.14 -1.81 0.42
N TYR A 182 -9.20 -1.25 -0.35
CA TYR A 182 -8.00 -1.91 -0.85
C TYR A 182 -6.79 -1.19 -0.27
N ALA A 183 -5.88 -1.90 0.35
CA ALA A 183 -4.70 -1.30 0.97
C ALA A 183 -3.44 -2.08 0.61
N GLU A 184 -2.37 -1.35 0.28
CA GLU A 184 -1.09 -1.92 -0.11
C GLU A 184 0.00 -1.55 0.88
N SER A 185 0.83 -2.54 1.25
CA SER A 185 2.04 -2.35 2.06
C SER A 185 1.78 -1.48 3.30
N GLU A 186 2.38 -0.31 3.44
CA GLU A 186 2.13 0.66 4.53
C GLU A 186 0.65 1.02 4.68
N GLY A 187 -0.10 1.07 3.57
CA GLY A 187 -1.54 1.33 3.60
C GLY A 187 -2.31 0.35 4.46
N THR A 188 -1.78 -0.85 4.69
CA THR A 188 -2.45 -1.87 5.53
C THR A 188 -2.42 -1.53 7.02
N TRP A 189 -1.41 -0.78 7.52
CA TRP A 189 -1.44 -0.22 8.88
C TRP A 189 -2.49 0.89 8.99
N ILE A 190 -2.60 1.73 7.96
CA ILE A 190 -3.65 2.76 7.90
C ILE A 190 -5.02 2.09 7.85
N ALA A 191 -5.16 1.01 7.07
CA ALA A 191 -6.39 0.20 7.00
C ALA A 191 -6.79 -0.36 8.36
N THR A 192 -5.83 -0.82 9.18
CA THR A 192 -6.12 -1.32 10.53
C THR A 192 -6.77 -0.24 11.41
N VAL A 193 -6.30 1.00 11.34
CA VAL A 193 -6.91 2.11 12.07
C VAL A 193 -8.28 2.46 11.50
N LEU A 194 -8.38 2.55 10.17
CA LEU A 194 -9.63 2.93 9.48
C LEU A 194 -10.75 1.91 9.72
N THR A 195 -10.45 0.60 9.72
CA THR A 195 -11.45 -0.46 9.98
C THR A 195 -11.94 -0.46 11.41
N GLN A 196 -11.12 -0.06 12.38
CA GLN A 196 -11.57 0.13 13.76
C GLN A 196 -12.52 1.32 13.90
N GLN A 197 -12.32 2.39 13.13
CA GLN A 197 -13.17 3.57 13.12
C GLN A 197 -14.46 3.34 12.31
N HIS A 198 -14.42 2.46 11.32
CA HIS A 198 -15.51 2.13 10.41
C HIS A 198 -15.77 0.61 10.36
N PRO A 199 -16.29 0.02 11.45
CA PRO A 199 -16.54 -1.42 11.52
C PRO A 199 -17.66 -1.89 10.57
N ASP A 200 -18.35 -0.97 9.93
CA ASP A 200 -19.38 -1.17 8.91
C ASP A 200 -18.82 -1.29 7.47
N LEU A 201 -17.49 -1.37 7.31
CA LEU A 201 -16.88 -1.69 6.04
C LEU A 201 -17.21 -3.14 5.64
N ALA A 202 -17.65 -3.34 4.39
CA ALA A 202 -18.07 -4.63 3.89
C ALA A 202 -16.89 -5.60 3.70
N PHE A 203 -15.74 -5.08 3.30
CA PHE A 203 -14.53 -5.88 3.05
C PHE A 203 -13.25 -5.03 3.19
N ALA A 204 -12.13 -5.73 3.38
CA ALA A 204 -10.79 -5.15 3.28
C ALA A 204 -9.89 -6.10 2.48
N ILE A 205 -9.31 -5.61 1.40
CA ILE A 205 -8.31 -6.30 0.59
C ILE A 205 -6.94 -5.75 1.00
N LEU A 206 -6.10 -6.60 1.58
CA LEU A 206 -4.78 -6.22 2.06
C LEU A 206 -3.71 -6.91 1.21
N THR A 207 -2.91 -6.13 0.49
CA THR A 207 -1.82 -6.65 -0.34
C THR A 207 -0.48 -6.32 0.27
N SER A 208 0.42 -7.32 0.30
CA SER A 208 1.74 -7.21 0.92
C SER A 208 1.70 -6.63 2.35
N PRO A 209 0.78 -7.11 3.23
CA PRO A 209 0.65 -6.57 4.56
C PRO A 209 1.89 -6.90 5.39
N PRO A 210 2.50 -5.93 6.09
CA PRO A 210 3.49 -6.26 7.09
C PRO A 210 2.80 -6.97 8.27
N VAL A 211 3.38 -8.10 8.67
CA VAL A 211 2.85 -8.93 9.76
C VAL A 211 3.32 -8.51 11.15
N VAL A 212 4.05 -7.41 11.22
CA VAL A 212 4.62 -6.84 12.46
C VAL A 212 4.17 -5.40 12.63
N SER A 213 4.31 -4.86 13.85
CA SER A 213 4.02 -3.44 14.09
C SER A 213 4.94 -2.52 13.26
N GLY A 214 4.50 -1.31 12.95
CA GLY A 214 5.31 -0.33 12.22
C GLY A 214 6.67 -0.09 12.88
N ARG A 215 6.74 -0.08 14.21
CA ARG A 215 7.99 0.03 14.96
C ARG A 215 8.93 -1.16 14.68
N GLN A 216 8.42 -2.38 14.75
CA GLN A 216 9.21 -3.58 14.47
C GLN A 216 9.70 -3.60 13.01
N GLN A 217 8.85 -3.22 12.06
CA GLN A 217 9.23 -3.14 10.66
C GLN A 217 10.38 -2.15 10.43
N MET A 218 10.30 -0.98 11.06
CA MET A 218 11.38 0.03 10.95
C MET A 218 12.68 -0.45 11.58
N THR A 219 12.62 -1.20 12.69
CA THR A 219 13.80 -1.80 13.30
C THR A 219 14.43 -2.85 12.39
N LEU A 220 13.60 -3.73 11.77
CA LEU A 220 14.09 -4.76 10.85
C LEU A 220 14.68 -4.18 9.55
N ALA A 221 14.17 -3.05 9.07
CA ALA A 221 14.68 -2.40 7.87
C ALA A 221 15.99 -1.61 8.11
N ALA A 222 16.33 -1.33 9.38
CA ALA A 222 17.54 -0.61 9.77
C ALA A 222 18.72 -1.54 10.13
N THR A 223 18.50 -2.83 10.21
CA THR A 223 19.51 -3.89 10.45
C THR A 223 19.91 -4.61 9.17
#